data_948fa365f47374eff383e092d11a0acc
#
_entry.id   948fa365f47374eff383e092d11a0acc
#
_cell.length_a   1.000
_cell.length_b   1.000
_cell.length_c   1.000
_cell.angle_alpha   90.00
_cell.angle_beta   90.00
_cell.angle_gamma   90.00
#
_symmetry.space_group_name_H-M   'P 1'
#
loop_
_entity.id
_entity.type
_entity.pdbx_description
1 polymer ?
#
loop_
_entity_poly.entity_id
_entity_poly.type
_entity_poly.pdbx_seq_one_letter_code
_entity_poly.pdbx_strand_id
1 'polypeptide(L)'
;DNYNADSVNGHLLSVIEKRQRQALIRRIEEKGYEPVMEEVAYTWFNRFAALRFMEVNGYLPSHIRVFTDDEGRFRPQILSEAIHMELDGLDMTKVYQLKADNQEEELFKYLLIVQCNALNSILPGMFQRIEDYTELLLPDYLLREGSVIEQMINLIPEENWKDQVQIIGWLYQYYNTEPKDKVFADLKKNIKISKENIPAATQLFTPDWIVHYMVENSLGRLWLEGHPSARDKYLPDHNADGSVCVKEGKWNYYLEEAEQEPAVEAQLAEIRKQ
;
A
#
# COMPACT_ATOMS: atom_id res chain seq x y z
N ASP A 1 -32.41 -15.56 11.33
CA ASP A 1 -30.98 -15.72 11.30
C ASP A 1 -30.47 -16.31 12.60
N ASN A 2 -29.87 -17.49 12.50
CA ASN A 2 -29.53 -18.27 13.68
C ASN A 2 -28.09 -17.92 14.14
N TYR A 3 -27.98 -17.12 15.19
CA TYR A 3 -26.70 -16.70 15.80
C TYR A 3 -25.79 -17.87 16.20
N ASN A 4 -26.39 -19.01 16.52
CA ASN A 4 -25.70 -20.20 17.00
C ASN A 4 -25.72 -21.34 15.96
N ALA A 5 -25.82 -20.99 14.66
CA ALA A 5 -25.78 -22.03 13.65
C ALA A 5 -24.42 -22.77 13.67
N ASP A 6 -24.50 -24.09 13.65
CA ASP A 6 -23.32 -24.95 13.58
C ASP A 6 -22.75 -25.06 12.14
N SER A 7 -23.50 -24.63 11.16
CA SER A 7 -23.12 -24.68 9.77
C SER A 7 -23.62 -23.45 9.01
N VAL A 8 -22.88 -23.06 7.96
CA VAL A 8 -23.24 -21.99 7.02
C VAL A 8 -23.04 -22.54 5.60
N ASN A 9 -24.08 -22.44 4.76
CA ASN A 9 -24.06 -22.91 3.37
C ASN A 9 -23.56 -24.37 3.22
N GLY A 10 -23.85 -25.23 4.20
CA GLY A 10 -23.42 -26.63 4.20
C GLY A 10 -22.02 -26.90 4.76
N HIS A 11 -21.25 -25.86 5.03
CA HIS A 11 -19.95 -25.94 5.71
C HIS A 11 -20.16 -25.98 7.23
N LEU A 12 -19.65 -27.04 7.89
CA LEU A 12 -19.68 -27.18 9.35
C LEU A 12 -18.58 -26.27 9.96
N LEU A 13 -19.01 -25.32 10.79
CA LEU A 13 -18.10 -24.37 11.41
C LEU A 13 -17.28 -25.02 12.53
N SER A 14 -15.98 -24.84 12.48
CA SER A 14 -15.07 -25.16 13.59
C SER A 14 -15.34 -24.27 14.82
N VAL A 15 -14.74 -24.59 15.94
CA VAL A 15 -14.89 -23.82 17.20
C VAL A 15 -14.33 -22.38 16.99
N ILE A 16 -13.26 -22.23 16.22
CA ILE A 16 -12.64 -20.94 15.91
C ILE A 16 -13.57 -20.12 15.03
N GLU A 17 -14.07 -20.68 13.93
CA GLU A 17 -14.98 -20.00 13.01
C GLU A 17 -16.29 -19.57 13.69
N LYS A 18 -16.84 -20.39 14.61
CA LYS A 18 -18.00 -20.01 15.43
C LYS A 18 -17.70 -18.76 16.27
N ARG A 19 -16.53 -18.70 16.90
CA ARG A 19 -16.10 -17.55 17.71
C ARG A 19 -15.91 -16.30 16.84
N GLN A 20 -15.25 -16.44 15.70
CA GLN A 20 -15.04 -15.36 14.74
C GLN A 20 -16.37 -14.84 14.19
N ARG A 21 -17.29 -15.74 13.85
CA ARG A 21 -18.64 -15.38 13.40
C ARG A 21 -19.42 -14.62 14.47
N GLN A 22 -19.37 -15.04 15.72
CA GLN A 22 -20.00 -14.30 16.81
C GLN A 22 -19.41 -12.90 17.03
N ALA A 23 -18.11 -12.75 16.83
CA ALA A 23 -17.44 -11.45 16.88
C ALA A 23 -17.89 -10.55 15.71
N LEU A 24 -18.01 -11.11 14.49
CA LEU A 24 -18.54 -10.42 13.33
C LEU A 24 -19.96 -9.91 13.53
N ILE A 25 -20.83 -10.77 14.03
CA ILE A 25 -22.24 -10.42 14.30
C ILE A 25 -22.32 -9.25 15.29
N ARG A 26 -21.59 -9.33 16.41
CA ARG A 26 -21.55 -8.23 17.39
C ARG A 26 -21.04 -6.93 16.76
N ARG A 27 -20.02 -7.00 15.92
CA ARG A 27 -19.46 -5.83 15.24
C ARG A 27 -20.46 -5.19 14.29
N ILE A 28 -21.23 -6.02 13.57
CA ILE A 28 -22.31 -5.56 12.67
C ILE A 28 -23.45 -4.92 13.46
N GLU A 29 -23.80 -5.47 14.63
CA GLU A 29 -24.83 -4.89 15.51
C GLU A 29 -24.41 -3.51 16.05
N GLU A 30 -23.10 -3.32 16.37
CA GLU A 30 -22.57 -2.07 16.90
C GLU A 30 -22.42 -0.99 15.83
N LYS A 31 -21.94 -1.33 14.64
CA LYS A 31 -21.54 -0.36 13.60
C LYS A 31 -22.45 -0.35 12.36
N GLY A 32 -23.24 -1.39 12.15
CA GLY A 32 -23.96 -1.65 10.90
C GLY A 32 -23.18 -2.52 9.93
N TYR A 33 -23.88 -3.09 8.94
CA TYR A 33 -23.31 -4.03 7.98
C TYR A 33 -22.30 -3.34 7.03
N GLU A 34 -22.70 -2.26 6.36
CA GLU A 34 -21.85 -1.57 5.37
C GLU A 34 -20.52 -1.09 5.95
N PRO A 35 -20.48 -0.38 7.12
CA PRO A 35 -19.20 0.05 7.68
C PRO A 35 -18.27 -1.09 8.07
N VAL A 36 -18.79 -2.24 8.49
CA VAL A 36 -17.97 -3.41 8.83
C VAL A 36 -17.40 -4.06 7.58
N MET A 37 -18.19 -4.19 6.51
CA MET A 37 -17.71 -4.72 5.24
C MET A 37 -16.64 -3.83 4.64
N GLU A 38 -16.83 -2.52 4.69
CA GLU A 38 -15.84 -1.52 4.23
C GLU A 38 -14.53 -1.61 5.04
N GLU A 39 -14.61 -1.73 6.37
CA GLU A 39 -13.45 -1.90 7.26
C GLU A 39 -12.63 -3.15 6.88
N VAL A 40 -13.31 -4.27 6.59
CA VAL A 40 -12.64 -5.52 6.21
C VAL A 40 -12.08 -5.45 4.78
N ALA A 41 -12.85 -4.94 3.83
CA ALA A 41 -12.39 -4.78 2.45
C ALA A 41 -11.14 -3.89 2.39
N TYR A 42 -11.14 -2.77 3.11
CA TYR A 42 -9.99 -1.88 3.22
C TYR A 42 -8.78 -2.56 3.86
N THR A 43 -8.99 -3.40 4.87
CA THR A 43 -7.93 -4.15 5.51
C THR A 43 -7.25 -5.11 4.53
N TRP A 44 -8.01 -5.88 3.76
CA TRP A 44 -7.47 -6.79 2.76
C TRP A 44 -6.83 -6.06 1.58
N PHE A 45 -7.44 -4.97 1.12
CA PHE A 45 -6.85 -4.12 0.08
C PHE A 45 -5.44 -3.64 0.48
N ASN A 46 -5.28 -3.09 1.69
CA ASN A 46 -3.99 -2.63 2.17
C ASN A 46 -2.96 -3.76 2.26
N ARG A 47 -3.37 -4.93 2.74
CA ARG A 47 -2.48 -6.10 2.85
C ARG A 47 -2.02 -6.61 1.49
N PHE A 48 -2.93 -6.72 0.53
CA PHE A 48 -2.58 -7.15 -0.83
C PHE A 48 -1.64 -6.15 -1.50
N ALA A 49 -1.93 -4.86 -1.39
CA ALA A 49 -1.06 -3.82 -1.93
C ALA A 49 0.34 -3.84 -1.28
N ALA A 50 0.41 -3.99 0.05
CA ALA A 50 1.67 -4.06 0.78
C ALA A 50 2.46 -5.32 0.42
N LEU A 51 1.83 -6.49 0.40
CA LEU A 51 2.48 -7.75 0.01
C LEU A 51 3.01 -7.69 -1.42
N ARG A 52 2.22 -7.13 -2.36
CA ARG A 52 2.66 -6.95 -3.75
C ARG A 52 3.87 -6.04 -3.84
N PHE A 53 3.83 -4.90 -3.15
CA PHE A 53 4.97 -3.99 -3.09
C PHE A 53 6.22 -4.66 -2.49
N MET A 54 6.06 -5.40 -1.39
CA MET A 54 7.18 -6.07 -0.72
C MET A 54 7.78 -7.20 -1.57
N GLU A 55 6.96 -8.00 -2.27
CA GLU A 55 7.49 -9.08 -3.11
C GLU A 55 8.25 -8.54 -4.33
N VAL A 56 7.74 -7.48 -4.99
CA VAL A 56 8.42 -6.88 -6.15
C VAL A 56 9.75 -6.25 -5.77
N ASN A 57 9.84 -5.63 -4.59
CA ASN A 57 11.05 -4.95 -4.13
C ASN A 57 11.97 -5.85 -3.27
N GLY A 58 11.63 -7.14 -3.10
CA GLY A 58 12.45 -8.06 -2.32
C GLY A 58 12.49 -7.79 -0.83
N TYR A 59 11.44 -7.14 -0.28
CA TYR A 59 11.36 -6.79 1.15
C TYR A 59 10.72 -7.86 2.03
N LEU A 60 10.23 -8.95 1.43
CA LEU A 60 9.73 -10.09 2.20
C LEU A 60 10.91 -10.82 2.87
N PRO A 61 10.86 -11.08 4.20
CA PRO A 61 11.94 -11.74 4.91
C PRO A 61 12.29 -13.14 4.38
N SER A 62 11.28 -13.84 3.86
CA SER A 62 11.45 -15.17 3.25
C SER A 62 12.07 -15.13 1.85
N HIS A 63 12.10 -13.96 1.20
CA HIS A 63 12.41 -13.78 -0.23
C HIS A 63 11.56 -14.64 -1.17
N ILE A 64 10.43 -15.18 -0.71
CA ILE A 64 9.49 -15.99 -1.50
C ILE A 64 8.33 -15.10 -1.90
N ARG A 65 8.02 -15.06 -3.20
CA ARG A 65 6.91 -14.25 -3.73
C ARG A 65 5.56 -14.84 -3.34
N VAL A 66 4.65 -13.98 -2.90
CA VAL A 66 3.32 -14.38 -2.39
C VAL A 66 2.32 -14.59 -3.52
N PHE A 67 2.38 -13.77 -4.55
CA PHE A 67 1.38 -13.72 -5.62
C PHE A 67 1.92 -14.16 -6.98
N THR A 68 3.23 -14.04 -7.20
CA THR A 68 3.84 -14.28 -8.50
C THR A 68 5.00 -15.27 -8.41
N ASP A 69 5.48 -15.71 -9.59
CA ASP A 69 6.77 -16.36 -9.75
C ASP A 69 7.88 -15.32 -10.03
N ASP A 70 9.11 -15.80 -10.23
CA ASP A 70 10.26 -14.94 -10.50
C ASP A 70 10.17 -14.18 -11.83
N GLU A 71 9.30 -14.62 -12.74
CA GLU A 71 9.04 -13.97 -14.02
C GLU A 71 7.87 -12.97 -13.94
N GLY A 72 7.30 -12.76 -12.74
CA GLY A 72 6.18 -11.84 -12.50
C GLY A 72 4.81 -12.37 -12.95
N ARG A 73 4.71 -13.66 -13.34
CA ARG A 73 3.44 -14.27 -13.73
C ARG A 73 2.60 -14.64 -12.52
N PHE A 74 1.28 -14.63 -12.66
CA PHE A 74 0.36 -15.09 -11.61
C PHE A 74 0.52 -16.59 -11.33
N ARG A 75 1.55 -16.93 -10.59
CA ARG A 75 1.88 -18.26 -10.08
C ARG A 75 2.52 -18.10 -8.71
N PRO A 76 1.73 -18.13 -7.62
CA PRO A 76 2.22 -17.88 -6.28
C PRO A 76 3.36 -18.82 -5.90
N GLN A 77 4.59 -18.29 -5.82
CA GLN A 77 5.78 -19.05 -5.42
C GLN A 77 5.62 -19.63 -4.01
N ILE A 78 4.87 -18.94 -3.16
CA ILE A 78 4.55 -19.39 -1.80
C ILE A 78 3.89 -20.78 -1.77
N LEU A 79 3.14 -21.17 -2.82
CA LEU A 79 2.53 -22.49 -2.92
C LEU A 79 3.54 -23.58 -3.28
N SER A 80 4.44 -23.31 -4.24
CA SER A 80 5.48 -24.26 -4.62
C SER A 80 6.48 -24.48 -3.49
N GLU A 81 6.87 -23.41 -2.81
CA GLU A 81 7.86 -23.42 -1.74
C GLU A 81 7.27 -23.73 -0.35
N ALA A 82 5.96 -23.96 -0.23
CA ALA A 82 5.26 -24.12 1.06
C ALA A 82 5.87 -25.16 2.00
N ILE A 83 6.48 -26.23 1.45
CA ILE A 83 7.12 -27.30 2.24
C ILE A 83 8.56 -26.97 2.67
N HIS A 84 9.15 -25.94 2.11
CA HIS A 84 10.52 -25.48 2.39
C HIS A 84 10.55 -24.16 3.15
N MET A 85 9.38 -23.53 3.36
CA MET A 85 9.31 -22.25 4.03
C MET A 85 9.47 -22.36 5.53
N GLU A 86 10.19 -21.39 6.09
CA GLU A 86 10.25 -21.14 7.54
C GLU A 86 9.57 -19.80 7.81
N LEU A 87 8.34 -19.85 8.34
CA LEU A 87 7.59 -18.67 8.78
C LEU A 87 7.14 -18.88 10.23
N ASP A 88 7.18 -17.80 10.99
CA ASP A 88 6.67 -17.82 12.36
C ASP A 88 5.16 -18.12 12.36
N GLY A 89 4.77 -19.13 13.13
CA GLY A 89 3.38 -19.59 13.21
C GLY A 89 2.95 -20.55 12.09
N LEU A 90 3.87 -21.00 11.21
CA LEU A 90 3.54 -21.98 10.17
C LEU A 90 3.44 -23.39 10.76
N ASP A 91 2.25 -24.00 10.63
CA ASP A 91 2.04 -25.42 10.99
C ASP A 91 2.28 -26.32 9.76
N MET A 92 3.42 -26.98 9.72
CA MET A 92 3.79 -27.89 8.65
C MET A 92 2.86 -29.08 8.51
N THR A 93 2.25 -29.55 9.60
CA THR A 93 1.27 -30.65 9.55
C THR A 93 0.07 -30.25 8.70
N LYS A 94 -0.44 -29.01 8.89
CA LYS A 94 -1.52 -28.45 8.10
C LYS A 94 -1.12 -28.24 6.63
N VAL A 95 0.10 -27.81 6.37
CA VAL A 95 0.62 -27.65 5.00
C VAL A 95 0.63 -29.00 4.27
N TYR A 96 1.18 -30.06 4.90
CA TYR A 96 1.24 -31.39 4.30
C TYR A 96 -0.17 -31.96 4.07
N GLN A 97 -1.09 -31.77 5.02
CA GLN A 97 -2.46 -32.24 4.85
C GLN A 97 -3.15 -31.55 3.67
N LEU A 98 -3.12 -30.22 3.61
CA LEU A 98 -3.78 -29.46 2.53
C LEU A 98 -3.18 -29.80 1.15
N LYS A 99 -1.86 -30.02 1.08
CA LYS A 99 -1.21 -30.51 -0.15
C LYS A 99 -1.63 -31.92 -0.53
N ALA A 100 -1.68 -32.84 0.40
CA ALA A 100 -2.11 -34.22 0.16
C ALA A 100 -3.57 -34.32 -0.32
N ASP A 101 -4.42 -33.41 0.18
CA ASP A 101 -5.84 -33.34 -0.18
C ASP A 101 -6.09 -32.50 -1.44
N ASN A 102 -5.05 -31.98 -2.12
CA ASN A 102 -5.12 -31.10 -3.28
C ASN A 102 -5.97 -29.83 -3.04
N GLN A 103 -5.96 -29.30 -1.83
CA GLN A 103 -6.70 -28.11 -1.43
C GLN A 103 -5.83 -26.86 -1.61
N GLU A 104 -5.46 -26.53 -2.86
CA GLU A 104 -4.53 -25.44 -3.17
C GLU A 104 -5.07 -24.06 -2.74
N GLU A 105 -6.36 -23.82 -2.93
CA GLU A 105 -7.01 -22.57 -2.52
C GLU A 105 -6.94 -22.37 -1.00
N GLU A 106 -7.27 -23.41 -0.24
CA GLU A 106 -7.21 -23.37 1.23
C GLU A 106 -5.76 -23.25 1.74
N LEU A 107 -4.84 -23.92 1.06
CA LEU A 107 -3.42 -23.79 1.34
C LEU A 107 -2.94 -22.35 1.10
N PHE A 108 -3.34 -21.75 -0.03
CA PHE A 108 -2.96 -20.38 -0.34
C PHE A 108 -3.50 -19.38 0.70
N LYS A 109 -4.78 -19.48 1.05
CA LYS A 109 -5.39 -18.66 2.11
C LYS A 109 -4.66 -18.81 3.45
N TYR A 110 -4.35 -20.04 3.83
CA TYR A 110 -3.62 -20.33 5.05
C TYR A 110 -2.22 -19.69 5.05
N LEU A 111 -1.44 -19.89 3.98
CA LEU A 111 -0.10 -19.31 3.83
C LEU A 111 -0.15 -17.77 3.81
N LEU A 112 -1.14 -17.17 3.15
CA LEU A 112 -1.35 -15.73 3.11
C LEU A 112 -1.59 -15.15 4.51
N ILE A 113 -2.43 -15.80 5.32
CA ILE A 113 -2.71 -15.40 6.70
C ILE A 113 -1.46 -15.53 7.56
N VAL A 114 -0.73 -16.64 7.47
CA VAL A 114 0.53 -16.86 8.21
C VAL A 114 1.57 -15.80 7.81
N GLN A 115 1.72 -15.51 6.51
CA GLN A 115 2.62 -14.48 6.01
C GLN A 115 2.27 -13.10 6.56
N CYS A 116 0.98 -12.72 6.56
CA CYS A 116 0.53 -11.46 7.15
C CYS A 116 0.83 -11.41 8.66
N ASN A 117 0.58 -12.50 9.38
CA ASN A 117 0.83 -12.57 10.82
C ASN A 117 2.32 -12.53 11.16
N ALA A 118 3.18 -13.15 10.36
CA ALA A 118 4.64 -13.06 10.51
C ALA A 118 5.15 -11.62 10.32
N LEU A 119 4.58 -10.87 9.38
CA LEU A 119 4.92 -9.46 9.13
C LEU A 119 4.46 -8.52 10.25
N ASN A 120 3.59 -8.94 11.16
CA ASN A 120 3.17 -8.13 12.31
C ASN A 120 4.36 -7.67 13.17
N SER A 121 5.39 -8.49 13.33
CA SER A 121 6.59 -8.15 14.09
C SER A 121 7.39 -6.98 13.49
N ILE A 122 7.31 -6.80 12.17
CA ILE A 122 8.04 -5.78 11.40
C ILE A 122 7.18 -4.54 11.17
N LEU A 123 5.93 -4.73 10.79
CA LEU A 123 4.99 -3.67 10.42
C LEU A 123 3.66 -3.82 11.18
N PRO A 124 3.64 -3.64 12.52
CA PRO A 124 2.45 -3.91 13.34
C PRO A 124 1.26 -3.00 13.01
N GLY A 125 1.50 -1.81 12.49
CA GLY A 125 0.44 -0.89 12.08
C GLY A 125 -0.34 -1.34 10.84
N MET A 126 0.30 -2.09 9.94
CA MET A 126 -0.29 -2.57 8.68
C MET A 126 -0.75 -4.02 8.77
N PHE A 127 0.04 -4.87 9.41
CA PHE A 127 -0.22 -6.29 9.56
C PHE A 127 -0.62 -6.64 11.00
N GLN A 128 -1.72 -6.05 11.50
CA GLN A 128 -2.30 -6.50 12.76
C GLN A 128 -2.66 -7.98 12.64
N ARG A 129 -2.49 -8.73 13.73
CA ARG A 129 -2.76 -10.17 13.72
C ARG A 129 -4.19 -10.45 13.28
N ILE A 130 -4.32 -11.41 12.37
CA ILE A 130 -5.60 -11.91 11.89
C ILE A 130 -5.95 -13.10 12.79
N GLU A 131 -6.77 -12.87 13.79
CA GLU A 131 -7.30 -13.90 14.69
C GLU A 131 -8.81 -13.72 14.89
N ASP A 132 -9.41 -12.82 14.10
CA ASP A 132 -10.79 -12.38 14.26
C ASP A 132 -11.63 -12.64 12.99
N TYR A 133 -12.79 -12.02 12.93
CA TYR A 133 -13.72 -12.13 11.79
C TYR A 133 -13.17 -11.66 10.45
N THR A 134 -12.06 -10.96 10.41
CA THR A 134 -11.41 -10.53 9.15
C THR A 134 -10.94 -11.74 8.34
N GLU A 135 -10.55 -12.83 9.02
CA GLU A 135 -10.19 -14.09 8.37
C GLU A 135 -11.39 -14.74 7.67
N LEU A 136 -12.57 -14.76 8.32
CA LEU A 136 -13.79 -15.31 7.71
C LEU A 136 -14.24 -14.58 6.45
N LEU A 137 -13.84 -13.31 6.31
CA LEU A 137 -14.22 -12.44 5.19
C LEU A 137 -13.10 -12.31 4.15
N LEU A 138 -12.04 -13.13 4.25
CA LEU A 138 -11.07 -13.26 3.16
C LEU A 138 -11.81 -13.82 1.93
N PRO A 139 -11.71 -13.18 0.76
CA PRO A 139 -12.41 -13.63 -0.43
C PRO A 139 -12.09 -15.09 -0.78
N ASP A 140 -13.09 -15.79 -1.30
CA ASP A 140 -12.89 -17.11 -1.89
C ASP A 140 -12.34 -16.99 -3.32
N TYR A 141 -11.74 -18.08 -3.80
CA TYR A 141 -11.29 -18.20 -5.18
C TYR A 141 -10.22 -17.19 -5.60
N LEU A 142 -9.25 -16.95 -4.71
CA LEU A 142 -8.15 -16.01 -4.95
C LEU A 142 -7.20 -16.45 -6.06
N LEU A 143 -7.12 -17.77 -6.34
CA LEU A 143 -6.26 -18.34 -7.38
C LEU A 143 -6.94 -18.46 -8.74
N ARG A 144 -8.25 -18.17 -8.84
CA ARG A 144 -8.99 -18.28 -10.11
C ARG A 144 -8.71 -17.12 -11.04
N GLU A 145 -8.92 -17.39 -12.33
CA GLU A 145 -8.99 -16.38 -13.38
C GLU A 145 -10.07 -15.33 -13.04
N GLY A 146 -9.75 -14.06 -13.19
CA GLY A 146 -10.61 -12.95 -12.82
C GLY A 146 -10.62 -12.61 -11.31
N SER A 147 -9.80 -13.29 -10.50
CA SER A 147 -9.67 -12.93 -9.08
C SER A 147 -9.08 -11.53 -8.89
N VAL A 148 -9.33 -10.93 -7.73
CA VAL A 148 -8.78 -9.60 -7.40
C VAL A 148 -7.25 -9.57 -7.44
N ILE A 149 -6.59 -10.67 -7.06
CA ILE A 149 -5.12 -10.78 -7.08
C ILE A 149 -4.62 -10.86 -8.51
N GLU A 150 -5.22 -11.70 -9.34
CA GLU A 150 -4.85 -11.80 -10.76
C GLU A 150 -5.05 -10.47 -11.49
N GLN A 151 -6.17 -9.80 -11.25
CA GLN A 151 -6.42 -8.49 -11.85
C GLN A 151 -5.39 -7.45 -11.39
N MET A 152 -5.01 -7.44 -10.11
CA MET A 152 -3.97 -6.55 -9.60
C MET A 152 -2.63 -6.77 -10.32
N ILE A 153 -2.26 -8.04 -10.58
CA ILE A 153 -1.01 -8.39 -11.27
C ILE A 153 -1.07 -8.02 -12.75
N ASN A 154 -2.18 -8.32 -13.43
CA ASN A 154 -2.31 -8.13 -14.86
C ASN A 154 -2.55 -6.66 -15.27
N LEU A 155 -3.25 -5.88 -14.42
CA LEU A 155 -3.59 -4.49 -14.71
C LEU A 155 -2.51 -3.49 -14.27
N ILE A 156 -1.68 -3.85 -13.29
CA ILE A 156 -0.63 -2.98 -12.79
C ILE A 156 0.73 -3.63 -13.05
N PRO A 157 1.46 -3.20 -14.10
CA PRO A 157 2.77 -3.72 -14.44
C PRO A 157 3.76 -3.67 -13.27
N GLU A 158 4.68 -4.64 -13.21
CA GLU A 158 5.62 -4.79 -12.10
C GLU A 158 6.54 -3.57 -11.94
N GLU A 159 6.91 -2.92 -13.05
CA GLU A 159 7.69 -1.68 -13.04
C GLU A 159 7.04 -0.52 -12.29
N ASN A 160 5.71 -0.51 -12.18
CA ASN A 160 4.99 0.50 -11.40
C ASN A 160 5.06 0.27 -9.88
N TRP A 161 5.48 -0.92 -9.47
CA TRP A 161 5.70 -1.27 -8.06
C TRP A 161 7.16 -1.15 -7.65
N LYS A 162 8.09 -1.31 -8.61
CA LYS A 162 9.52 -1.35 -8.34
C LYS A 162 10.02 0.03 -7.96
N ASP A 163 10.49 0.15 -6.71
CA ASP A 163 11.02 1.39 -6.12
C ASP A 163 10.04 2.58 -6.12
N GLN A 164 8.75 2.34 -6.49
CA GLN A 164 7.73 3.36 -6.65
C GLN A 164 6.79 3.40 -5.41
N VAL A 165 7.27 3.90 -4.29
CA VAL A 165 6.49 3.99 -3.03
C VAL A 165 5.17 4.71 -3.22
N GLN A 166 5.08 5.64 -4.17
CA GLN A 166 3.88 6.42 -4.47
C GLN A 166 2.69 5.57 -4.92
N ILE A 167 2.92 4.38 -5.49
CA ILE A 167 1.84 3.49 -5.94
C ILE A 167 0.86 3.18 -4.80
N ILE A 168 1.35 2.99 -3.58
CA ILE A 168 0.53 2.71 -2.40
C ILE A 168 -0.37 3.92 -2.10
N GLY A 169 0.19 5.12 -2.19
CA GLY A 169 -0.57 6.36 -1.99
C GLY A 169 -1.65 6.58 -3.05
N TRP A 170 -1.33 6.32 -4.31
CA TRP A 170 -2.29 6.43 -5.41
C TRP A 170 -3.39 5.39 -5.34
N LEU A 171 -3.06 4.14 -5.05
CA LEU A 171 -4.06 3.09 -4.84
C LEU A 171 -5.04 3.49 -3.72
N TYR A 172 -4.54 4.03 -2.62
CA TYR A 172 -5.37 4.52 -1.54
C TYR A 172 -6.24 5.73 -1.95
N GLN A 173 -5.69 6.66 -2.71
CA GLN A 173 -6.43 7.80 -3.24
C GLN A 173 -7.56 7.35 -4.17
N TYR A 174 -7.29 6.38 -5.05
CA TYR A 174 -8.30 5.83 -5.96
C TYR A 174 -9.36 5.02 -5.20
N TYR A 175 -8.98 4.26 -4.19
CA TYR A 175 -9.93 3.55 -3.31
C TYR A 175 -10.93 4.53 -2.68
N ASN A 176 -10.49 5.70 -2.29
CA ASN A 176 -11.33 6.73 -1.67
C ASN A 176 -12.07 7.64 -2.68
N THR A 177 -12.05 7.35 -3.97
CA THR A 177 -12.66 8.23 -4.99
C THR A 177 -14.18 8.33 -4.81
N GLU A 178 -14.88 7.21 -4.64
CA GLU A 178 -16.33 7.20 -4.45
C GLU A 178 -16.78 7.91 -3.16
N PRO A 179 -16.21 7.63 -1.98
CA PRO A 179 -16.46 8.40 -0.77
C PRO A 179 -16.20 9.91 -0.95
N LYS A 180 -15.12 10.27 -1.64
CA LYS A 180 -14.77 11.65 -1.95
C LYS A 180 -15.84 12.35 -2.79
N ASP A 181 -16.27 11.72 -3.87
CA ASP A 181 -17.28 12.26 -4.77
C ASP A 181 -18.63 12.47 -4.04
N LYS A 182 -19.01 11.55 -3.16
CA LYS A 182 -20.17 11.67 -2.30
C LYS A 182 -20.06 12.87 -1.36
N VAL A 183 -18.93 13.03 -0.69
CA VAL A 183 -18.68 14.18 0.21
C VAL A 183 -18.78 15.50 -0.53
N PHE A 184 -18.20 15.61 -1.73
CA PHE A 184 -18.28 16.83 -2.53
C PHE A 184 -19.68 17.09 -3.09
N ALA A 185 -20.45 16.05 -3.40
CA ALA A 185 -21.87 16.18 -3.77
C ALA A 185 -22.71 16.68 -2.59
N ASP A 186 -22.44 16.21 -1.38
CA ASP A 186 -23.13 16.64 -0.16
C ASP A 186 -22.76 18.07 0.22
N LEU A 187 -21.52 18.49 0.06
CA LEU A 187 -21.10 19.88 0.24
C LEU A 187 -21.87 20.86 -0.67
N LYS A 188 -22.12 20.47 -1.92
CA LYS A 188 -22.96 21.27 -2.83
C LYS A 188 -24.41 21.44 -2.33
N LYS A 189 -24.87 20.53 -1.47
CA LYS A 189 -26.18 20.60 -0.80
C LYS A 189 -26.11 21.27 0.58
N ASN A 190 -24.98 21.92 0.93
CA ASN A 190 -24.70 22.50 2.24
C ASN A 190 -24.71 21.49 3.41
N ILE A 191 -24.46 20.22 3.15
CA ILE A 191 -24.27 19.20 4.19
C ILE A 191 -22.82 19.28 4.66
N LYS A 192 -22.60 19.42 5.96
CA LYS A 192 -21.26 19.50 6.55
C LYS A 192 -20.53 18.17 6.49
N ILE A 193 -19.21 18.20 6.29
CA ILE A 193 -18.34 17.03 6.35
C ILE A 193 -18.39 16.45 7.76
N SER A 194 -18.70 15.17 7.88
CA SER A 194 -18.60 14.43 9.16
C SER A 194 -17.14 14.09 9.47
N LYS A 195 -16.86 13.78 10.74
CA LYS A 195 -15.51 13.40 11.19
C LYS A 195 -14.97 12.19 10.40
N GLU A 196 -15.83 11.24 10.10
CA GLU A 196 -15.50 10.01 9.37
C GLU A 196 -15.13 10.30 7.91
N ASN A 197 -15.70 11.35 7.33
CA ASN A 197 -15.53 11.74 5.94
C ASN A 197 -14.36 12.72 5.71
N ILE A 198 -13.71 13.23 6.77
CA ILE A 198 -12.56 14.13 6.63
C ILE A 198 -11.44 13.50 5.80
N PRO A 199 -11.01 12.25 6.01
CA PRO A 199 -9.97 11.63 5.20
C PRO A 199 -10.30 11.63 3.70
N ALA A 200 -11.51 11.21 3.34
CA ALA A 200 -11.96 11.20 1.94
C ALA A 200 -11.98 12.60 1.32
N ALA A 201 -12.36 13.62 2.10
CA ALA A 201 -12.42 15.01 1.63
C ALA A 201 -11.06 15.68 1.42
N THR A 202 -10.07 15.33 2.24
CA THR A 202 -8.80 16.06 2.31
C THR A 202 -7.62 15.29 1.74
N GLN A 203 -7.78 14.00 1.49
CA GLN A 203 -6.69 13.16 1.03
C GLN A 203 -6.32 13.45 -0.41
N LEU A 204 -5.07 13.85 -0.61
CA LEU A 204 -4.43 14.03 -1.90
C LEU A 204 -2.98 13.60 -1.77
N PHE A 205 -2.55 12.66 -2.60
CA PHE A 205 -1.13 12.34 -2.74
C PHE A 205 -0.51 13.29 -3.77
N THR A 206 0.32 14.20 -3.28
CA THR A 206 1.06 15.11 -4.13
C THR A 206 2.04 14.33 -5.01
N PRO A 207 2.02 14.51 -6.34
CA PRO A 207 3.00 13.88 -7.22
C PRO A 207 4.44 14.20 -6.78
N ASP A 208 5.32 13.21 -6.87
CA ASP A 208 6.70 13.27 -6.37
C ASP A 208 7.49 14.45 -6.95
N TRP A 209 7.33 14.70 -8.23
CA TRP A 209 8.02 15.82 -8.89
C TRP A 209 7.66 17.18 -8.28
N ILE A 210 6.41 17.36 -7.79
CA ILE A 210 6.02 18.61 -7.10
C ILE A 210 6.72 18.69 -5.75
N VAL A 211 6.81 17.57 -5.03
CA VAL A 211 7.52 17.53 -3.74
C VAL A 211 8.99 17.83 -3.94
N HIS A 212 9.64 17.21 -4.91
CA HIS A 212 11.03 17.50 -5.30
C HIS A 212 11.21 18.96 -5.67
N TYR A 213 10.37 19.49 -6.56
CA TYR A 213 10.41 20.91 -6.95
C TYR A 213 10.33 21.84 -5.73
N MET A 214 9.39 21.58 -4.81
CA MET A 214 9.23 22.40 -3.62
C MET A 214 10.44 22.31 -2.68
N VAL A 215 10.92 21.08 -2.39
CA VAL A 215 12.03 20.86 -1.45
C VAL A 215 13.35 21.38 -2.01
N GLU A 216 13.64 21.09 -3.27
CA GLU A 216 14.89 21.49 -3.93
C GLU A 216 15.02 23.02 -4.04
N ASN A 217 13.91 23.72 -4.30
CA ASN A 217 13.88 25.18 -4.47
C ASN A 217 13.62 25.97 -3.17
N SER A 218 13.44 25.31 -2.04
CA SER A 218 13.30 25.95 -0.73
C SER A 218 14.44 25.51 0.21
N LEU A 219 14.24 24.40 0.91
CA LEU A 219 15.25 23.87 1.85
C LEU A 219 16.58 23.53 1.16
N GLY A 220 16.51 22.94 -0.03
CA GLY A 220 17.69 22.61 -0.83
C GLY A 220 18.49 23.85 -1.20
N ARG A 221 17.83 24.91 -1.65
CA ARG A 221 18.46 26.19 -1.97
C ARG A 221 19.16 26.77 -0.74
N LEU A 222 18.46 26.88 0.38
CA LEU A 222 19.00 27.37 1.62
C LEU A 222 20.21 26.55 2.11
N TRP A 223 20.13 25.22 1.95
CA TRP A 223 21.21 24.33 2.33
C TRP A 223 22.45 24.53 1.45
N LEU A 224 22.28 24.71 0.12
CA LEU A 224 23.36 24.97 -0.82
C LEU A 224 24.02 26.33 -0.62
N GLU A 225 23.30 27.34 -0.12
CA GLU A 225 23.88 28.62 0.28
C GLU A 225 24.91 28.44 1.40
N GLY A 226 24.62 27.57 2.37
CA GLY A 226 25.55 27.18 3.43
C GLY A 226 26.64 26.18 3.02
N HIS A 227 26.44 25.48 1.91
CA HIS A 227 27.36 24.43 1.44
C HIS A 227 27.67 24.56 -0.07
N PRO A 228 28.30 25.65 -0.52
CA PRO A 228 28.50 25.90 -1.94
C PRO A 228 29.27 24.80 -2.66
N SER A 229 30.21 24.14 -1.98
CA SER A 229 31.02 23.04 -2.54
C SER A 229 30.22 21.78 -2.87
N ALA A 230 28.97 21.67 -2.38
CA ALA A 230 28.11 20.54 -2.66
C ALA A 230 27.29 20.70 -3.93
N ARG A 231 27.29 21.85 -4.58
CA ARG A 231 26.51 22.12 -5.79
C ARG A 231 26.81 21.09 -6.88
N ASP A 232 28.06 20.86 -7.22
CA ASP A 232 28.47 19.90 -8.26
C ASP A 232 28.02 18.47 -7.96
N LYS A 233 27.86 18.13 -6.66
CA LYS A 233 27.40 16.82 -6.24
C LYS A 233 25.90 16.64 -6.46
N TYR A 234 25.10 17.64 -6.17
CA TYR A 234 23.63 17.51 -6.13
C TYR A 234 22.92 18.15 -7.31
N LEU A 235 23.45 19.21 -7.91
CA LEU A 235 22.81 19.84 -9.04
C LEU A 235 23.09 19.05 -10.34
N PRO A 236 22.10 18.98 -11.25
CA PRO A 236 22.28 18.33 -12.54
C PRO A 236 23.16 19.18 -13.47
N ASP A 237 23.75 18.50 -14.44
CA ASP A 237 24.39 19.19 -15.56
C ASP A 237 23.31 19.73 -16.52
N HIS A 238 23.69 20.70 -17.34
CA HIS A 238 22.81 21.19 -18.40
C HIS A 238 23.32 20.73 -19.76
N ASN A 239 22.41 20.43 -20.67
CA ASN A 239 22.69 20.12 -22.05
C ASN A 239 23.08 21.41 -22.80
N ALA A 240 23.59 21.27 -24.02
CA ALA A 240 24.00 22.41 -24.86
C ALA A 240 22.83 23.36 -25.22
N ASP A 241 21.60 22.90 -25.15
CA ASP A 241 20.35 23.66 -25.34
C ASP A 241 19.83 24.32 -24.06
N GLY A 242 20.52 24.16 -22.93
CA GLY A 242 20.13 24.68 -21.62
C GLY A 242 19.14 23.81 -20.88
N SER A 243 18.67 22.69 -21.44
CA SER A 243 17.79 21.75 -20.72
C SER A 243 18.55 20.99 -19.64
N VAL A 244 17.84 20.58 -18.59
CA VAL A 244 18.40 19.78 -17.48
C VAL A 244 18.75 18.37 -17.96
N CYS A 245 19.98 17.93 -17.71
CA CYS A 245 20.40 16.56 -17.89
C CYS A 245 19.92 15.73 -16.69
N VAL A 246 18.73 15.14 -16.78
CA VAL A 246 18.12 14.35 -15.70
C VAL A 246 19.01 13.16 -15.35
N LYS A 247 19.43 13.07 -14.10
CA LYS A 247 20.26 11.97 -13.56
C LYS A 247 19.73 11.53 -12.21
N GLU A 248 19.82 10.24 -11.96
CA GLU A 248 19.52 9.66 -10.65
C GLU A 248 20.43 10.26 -9.55
N GLY A 249 19.85 10.55 -8.38
CA GLY A 249 20.57 11.15 -7.26
C GLY A 249 20.87 12.64 -7.38
N LYS A 250 20.46 13.30 -8.48
CA LYS A 250 20.57 14.75 -8.68
C LYS A 250 19.23 15.45 -8.40
N TRP A 251 19.30 16.72 -8.07
CA TRP A 251 18.14 17.59 -7.87
C TRP A 251 17.65 18.12 -9.22
N ASN A 252 16.91 17.29 -9.91
CA ASN A 252 16.52 17.51 -11.30
C ASN A 252 15.47 18.62 -11.48
N TYR A 253 14.85 19.07 -10.40
CA TYR A 253 13.82 20.13 -10.38
C TYR A 253 14.33 21.45 -9.77
N TYR A 254 15.64 21.52 -9.45
CA TYR A 254 16.26 22.74 -8.94
C TYR A 254 16.30 23.80 -10.04
N LEU A 255 15.85 25.01 -9.72
CA LEU A 255 15.91 26.17 -10.61
C LEU A 255 17.14 27.02 -10.30
N GLU A 256 17.93 27.34 -11.28
CA GLU A 256 18.98 28.34 -11.13
C GLU A 256 18.36 29.72 -10.83
N GLU A 257 19.11 30.56 -10.14
CA GLU A 257 18.68 31.93 -9.86
C GLU A 257 18.61 32.72 -11.19
N ALA A 258 17.47 33.38 -11.39
CA ALA A 258 17.34 34.31 -12.50
C ALA A 258 18.21 35.55 -12.24
N GLU A 259 18.81 36.09 -13.28
CA GLU A 259 19.50 37.39 -13.21
C GLU A 259 18.52 38.47 -12.71
N GLN A 260 18.92 39.18 -11.67
CA GLN A 260 18.11 40.23 -11.06
C GLN A 260 18.52 41.60 -11.62
N GLU A 261 17.59 42.55 -11.57
CA GLU A 261 17.96 43.94 -11.85
C GLU A 261 19.01 44.46 -10.84
N PRO A 262 19.96 45.29 -11.23
CA PRO A 262 21.06 45.76 -10.34
C PRO A 262 20.55 46.37 -9.01
N ALA A 263 19.40 47.04 -9.03
CA ALA A 263 18.82 47.64 -7.82
C ALA A 263 18.29 46.58 -6.85
N VAL A 264 17.74 45.50 -7.38
CA VAL A 264 17.22 44.34 -6.57
C VAL A 264 18.42 43.58 -6.02
N GLU A 265 19.46 43.34 -6.81
CA GLU A 265 20.67 42.64 -6.39
C GLU A 265 21.37 43.39 -5.21
N ALA A 266 21.42 44.71 -5.27
CA ALA A 266 21.97 45.51 -4.20
C ALA A 266 21.15 45.38 -2.87
N GLN A 267 19.82 45.35 -2.96
CA GLN A 267 18.93 45.14 -1.81
C GLN A 267 19.06 43.74 -1.24
N LEU A 268 19.15 42.72 -2.08
CA LEU A 268 19.36 41.33 -1.65
C LEU A 268 20.71 41.16 -0.95
N ALA A 269 21.76 41.81 -1.45
CA ALA A 269 23.07 41.77 -0.84
C ALA A 269 23.10 42.43 0.56
N GLU A 270 22.27 43.46 0.81
CA GLU A 270 22.14 44.04 2.15
C GLU A 270 21.35 43.12 3.11
N ILE A 271 20.28 42.51 2.66
CA ILE A 271 19.48 41.58 3.46
C ILE A 271 20.33 40.37 3.86
N ARG A 272 21.14 39.83 2.96
CA ARG A 272 22.03 38.68 3.22
C ARG A 272 23.16 38.96 4.21
N LYS A 273 23.40 40.22 4.58
CA LYS A 273 24.40 40.61 5.60
C LYS A 273 23.85 40.65 7.02
N GLN A 274 22.56 40.62 7.18
CA GLN A 274 21.89 40.56 8.46
C GLN A 274 21.72 39.10 8.96
#